data_d25f3b66db1b337ec90cb55e8d440385
#
_entry.id   d25f3b66db1b337ec90cb55e8d440385
#
_cell.length_a   1.000
_cell.length_b   1.000
_cell.length_c   1.000
_cell.angle_alpha   90.00
_cell.angle_beta   90.00
_cell.angle_gamma   90.00
#
_symmetry.space_group_name_H-M   'P 1'
#
loop_
_entity.id
_entity.type
_entity.pdbx_description
1 polymer ?
#
loop_
_entity_poly.entity_id
_entity_poly.type
_entity_poly.pdbx_seq_one_letter_code
_entity_poly.pdbx_strand_id
1 'polypeptide(L)'
;MTALKRRRKILKRVKGFRFGRGTKEIETKTALLHAGTHAFAHRRDKKSDRRRLWQVKINAALRPLGYSYSKFIDILTKKSIGVDRKILADLAENNPSSFERVVKSLS
;
A
#
# COMPACT_ATOMS: atom_id res chain seq x y z
N MET A 1 28.31 5.78 -27.12
CA MET A 1 27.34 4.72 -27.41
C MET A 1 26.67 5.00 -28.76
N THR A 2 26.57 4.02 -29.65
CA THR A 2 25.94 4.19 -30.96
C THR A 2 24.43 4.33 -30.83
N ALA A 3 23.79 4.97 -31.83
CA ALA A 3 22.33 5.12 -31.88
C ALA A 3 21.61 3.77 -31.81
N LEU A 4 22.15 2.76 -32.49
CA LEU A 4 21.58 1.40 -32.50
C LEU A 4 21.60 0.76 -31.11
N LYS A 5 22.67 0.90 -30.36
CA LYS A 5 22.80 0.38 -29.00
C LYS A 5 21.81 1.07 -28.05
N ARG A 6 21.67 2.41 -28.17
CA ARG A 6 20.70 3.18 -27.37
C ARG A 6 19.27 2.72 -27.64
N ARG A 7 18.94 2.55 -28.94
CA ARG A 7 17.62 2.06 -29.35
C ARG A 7 17.32 0.68 -28.76
N ARG A 8 18.25 -0.26 -28.89
CA ARG A 8 18.10 -1.61 -28.33
C ARG A 8 17.88 -1.59 -26.82
N LYS A 9 18.62 -0.75 -26.12
CA LYS A 9 18.50 -0.60 -24.65
C LYS A 9 17.10 -0.11 -24.25
N ILE A 10 16.57 0.89 -24.96
CA ILE A 10 15.24 1.43 -24.71
C ILE A 10 14.16 0.39 -25.03
N LEU A 11 14.23 -0.26 -26.20
CA LEU A 11 13.25 -1.26 -26.62
C LEU A 11 13.22 -2.48 -25.69
N LYS A 12 14.35 -2.83 -25.09
CA LYS A 12 14.42 -3.91 -24.10
C LYS A 12 13.56 -3.61 -22.86
N ARG A 13 13.44 -2.35 -22.47
CA ARG A 13 12.69 -1.92 -21.29
C ARG A 13 11.16 -1.92 -21.50
N VAL A 14 10.70 -2.00 -22.75
CA VAL A 14 9.28 -1.93 -23.09
C VAL A 14 8.72 -3.23 -23.65
N LYS A 15 9.37 -4.34 -23.34
CA LYS A 15 8.86 -5.66 -23.72
C LYS A 15 7.47 -5.86 -23.08
N GLY A 16 6.50 -6.27 -23.92
CA GLY A 16 5.13 -6.45 -23.49
C GLY A 16 4.24 -5.23 -23.62
N PHE A 17 4.79 -4.07 -24.02
CA PHE A 17 3.99 -2.88 -24.31
C PHE A 17 3.20 -3.08 -25.60
N ARG A 18 1.99 -2.53 -25.63
CA ARG A 18 1.05 -2.70 -26.74
C ARG A 18 1.36 -1.74 -27.89
N PHE A 19 1.02 -2.17 -29.11
CA PHE A 19 1.11 -1.38 -30.34
C PHE A 19 2.53 -0.84 -30.58
N GLY A 20 2.63 0.36 -31.16
CA GLY A 20 3.92 1.00 -31.49
C GLY A 20 4.78 1.39 -30.29
N ARG A 21 4.24 1.36 -29.09
CA ARG A 21 4.98 1.67 -27.85
C ARG A 21 6.07 0.65 -27.52
N GLY A 22 6.00 -0.54 -28.11
CA GLY A 22 7.04 -1.56 -27.97
C GLY A 22 8.07 -1.58 -29.10
N THR A 23 7.84 -0.84 -30.19
CA THR A 23 8.65 -0.92 -31.42
C THR A 23 9.18 0.42 -31.91
N LYS A 24 8.44 1.52 -31.75
CA LYS A 24 8.81 2.86 -32.22
C LYS A 24 9.50 3.62 -31.09
N GLU A 25 10.73 4.08 -31.34
CA GLU A 25 11.58 4.71 -30.31
C GLU A 25 10.94 5.93 -29.66
N ILE A 26 10.31 6.83 -30.42
CA ILE A 26 9.68 8.05 -29.89
C ILE A 26 8.51 7.70 -28.98
N GLU A 27 7.60 6.85 -29.45
CA GLU A 27 6.46 6.38 -28.67
C GLU A 27 6.89 5.60 -27.43
N THR A 28 7.96 4.83 -27.54
CA THR A 28 8.56 4.06 -26.46
C THR A 28 9.07 4.96 -25.34
N LYS A 29 9.80 6.02 -25.67
CA LYS A 29 10.30 7.00 -24.70
C LYS A 29 9.15 7.67 -23.96
N THR A 30 8.14 8.13 -24.67
CA THR A 30 6.95 8.74 -24.09
C THR A 30 6.23 7.76 -23.16
N ALA A 31 6.02 6.52 -23.59
CA ALA A 31 5.38 5.48 -22.79
C ALA A 31 6.15 5.17 -21.50
N LEU A 32 7.49 5.12 -21.55
CA LEU A 32 8.33 4.90 -20.38
C LEU A 32 8.22 6.05 -19.37
N LEU A 33 8.17 7.30 -19.83
CA LEU A 33 7.99 8.45 -18.96
C LEU A 33 6.63 8.42 -18.26
N HIS A 34 5.57 8.12 -18.99
CA HIS A 34 4.22 7.98 -18.44
C HIS A 34 4.16 6.82 -17.42
N ALA A 35 4.74 5.67 -17.76
CA ALA A 35 4.79 4.52 -16.85
C ALA A 35 5.52 4.87 -15.55
N GLY A 36 6.65 5.58 -15.63
CA GLY A 36 7.40 6.04 -14.46
C GLY A 36 6.60 7.00 -13.59
N THR A 37 5.90 7.95 -14.19
CA THR A 37 5.04 8.91 -13.48
C THR A 37 3.90 8.20 -12.75
N HIS A 38 3.20 7.29 -13.43
CA HIS A 38 2.12 6.51 -12.83
C HIS A 38 2.63 5.62 -11.70
N ALA A 39 3.77 4.95 -11.90
CA ALA A 39 4.37 4.10 -10.88
C ALA A 39 4.71 4.90 -9.62
N PHE A 40 5.28 6.11 -9.77
CA PHE A 40 5.59 6.99 -8.64
C PHE A 40 4.33 7.37 -7.86
N ALA A 41 3.28 7.83 -8.56
CA ALA A 41 2.01 8.19 -7.94
C ALA A 41 1.36 7.00 -7.23
N HIS A 42 1.32 5.82 -7.88
CA HIS A 42 0.70 4.62 -7.35
C HIS A 42 1.45 4.03 -6.16
N ARG A 43 2.77 4.18 -6.09
CA ARG A 43 3.54 3.78 -4.88
C ARG A 43 3.12 4.61 -3.66
N ARG A 44 2.82 5.89 -3.86
CA ARG A 44 2.30 6.78 -2.80
C ARG A 44 0.88 6.38 -2.40
N ASP A 45 0.02 6.15 -3.38
CA ASP A 45 -1.37 5.73 -3.15
C ASP A 45 -1.45 4.37 -2.45
N LYS A 46 -0.57 3.44 -2.78
CA LYS A 46 -0.52 2.13 -2.16
C LYS A 46 -0.35 2.21 -0.64
N LYS A 47 0.45 3.15 -0.15
CA LYS A 47 0.64 3.36 1.29
C LYS A 47 -0.66 3.78 1.96
N SER A 48 -1.41 4.70 1.36
CA SER A 48 -2.71 5.15 1.85
C SER A 48 -3.75 4.05 1.81
N ASP A 49 -3.77 3.25 0.75
CA ASP A 49 -4.69 2.13 0.59
C ASP A 49 -4.46 1.04 1.64
N ARG A 50 -3.20 0.76 1.94
CA ARG A 50 -2.84 -0.20 3.00
C ARG A 50 -3.32 0.27 4.36
N ARG A 51 -3.13 1.55 4.70
CA ARG A 51 -3.61 2.11 5.97
C ARG A 51 -5.13 2.05 6.10
N ARG A 52 -5.86 2.35 5.02
CA ARG A 52 -7.33 2.20 5.00
C ARG A 52 -7.76 0.77 5.25
N LEU A 53 -7.10 -0.19 4.60
CA LEU A 53 -7.40 -1.61 4.78
C LEU A 53 -7.17 -2.04 6.24
N TRP A 54 -6.07 -1.62 6.83
CA TRP A 54 -5.79 -1.93 8.24
C TRP A 54 -6.85 -1.33 9.17
N GLN A 55 -7.26 -0.10 8.91
CA GLN A 55 -8.32 0.58 9.67
C GLN A 55 -9.64 -0.18 9.58
N VAL A 56 -10.00 -0.65 8.40
CA VAL A 56 -11.23 -1.45 8.20
C VAL A 56 -11.17 -2.76 8.99
N LYS A 57 -10.06 -3.46 8.93
CA LYS A 57 -9.87 -4.71 9.67
C LYS A 57 -9.93 -4.52 11.18
N ILE A 58 -9.25 -3.49 11.69
CA ILE A 58 -9.24 -3.15 13.11
C ILE A 58 -10.66 -2.75 13.57
N ASN A 59 -11.31 -1.89 12.83
CA ASN A 59 -12.66 -1.43 13.16
C ASN A 59 -13.67 -2.57 13.17
N ALA A 60 -13.60 -3.47 12.21
CA ALA A 60 -14.46 -4.65 12.15
C ALA A 60 -14.31 -5.55 13.39
N ALA A 61 -13.10 -5.70 13.89
CA ALA A 61 -12.83 -6.48 15.10
C ALA A 61 -13.22 -5.75 16.39
N LEU A 62 -13.20 -4.41 16.39
CA LEU A 62 -13.56 -3.59 17.56
C LEU A 62 -15.06 -3.47 17.77
N ARG A 63 -15.84 -3.46 16.69
CA ARG A 63 -17.31 -3.25 16.76
C ARG A 63 -18.00 -4.24 17.69
N PRO A 64 -17.76 -5.55 17.60
CA PRO A 64 -18.35 -6.50 18.53
C PRO A 64 -17.97 -6.27 19.99
N LEU A 65 -16.82 -5.61 20.23
CA LEU A 65 -16.32 -5.32 21.58
C LEU A 65 -16.82 -3.97 22.11
N GLY A 66 -17.64 -3.26 21.35
CA GLY A 66 -18.26 -2.00 21.76
C GLY A 66 -17.39 -0.76 21.53
N TYR A 67 -16.32 -0.86 20.76
CA TYR A 67 -15.42 0.26 20.43
C TYR A 67 -15.54 0.68 18.97
N SER A 68 -15.32 1.98 18.70
CA SER A 68 -15.08 2.47 17.35
C SER A 68 -13.58 2.62 17.15
N TYR A 69 -13.13 2.64 15.88
CA TYR A 69 -11.71 2.82 15.55
C TYR A 69 -11.14 4.12 16.16
N SER A 70 -11.86 5.23 16.02
CA SER A 70 -11.39 6.53 16.54
C SER A 70 -11.22 6.54 18.05
N LYS A 71 -12.14 5.94 18.80
CA LYS A 71 -12.02 5.82 20.25
C LYS A 71 -10.86 4.93 20.67
N PHE A 72 -10.65 3.84 19.95
CA PHE A 72 -9.53 2.93 20.21
C PHE A 72 -8.18 3.59 19.99
N ILE A 73 -8.02 4.33 18.89
CA ILE A 73 -6.79 5.06 18.60
C ILE A 73 -6.54 6.16 19.64
N ASP A 74 -7.58 6.85 20.09
CA ASP A 74 -7.47 7.84 21.14
C ASP A 74 -6.94 7.23 22.45
N ILE A 75 -7.44 6.08 22.83
CA ILE A 75 -6.98 5.34 24.02
C ILE A 75 -5.50 4.96 23.88
N LEU A 76 -5.09 4.44 22.73
CA LEU A 76 -3.70 4.08 22.46
C LEU A 76 -2.78 5.29 22.56
N THR A 77 -3.21 6.44 22.03
CA THR A 77 -2.45 7.69 22.05
C THR A 77 -2.32 8.21 23.49
N LYS A 78 -3.40 8.22 24.25
CA LYS A 78 -3.40 8.68 25.65
C LYS A 78 -2.53 7.82 26.56
N LYS A 79 -2.48 6.53 26.30
CA LYS A 79 -1.65 5.58 27.05
C LYS A 79 -0.23 5.46 26.51
N SER A 80 0.11 6.23 25.48
CA SER A 80 1.43 6.23 24.82
C SER A 80 1.87 4.84 24.36
N ILE A 81 0.93 4.06 23.82
CA ILE A 81 1.20 2.72 23.29
C ILE A 81 1.51 2.84 21.81
N GLY A 82 2.76 2.54 21.44
CA GLY A 82 3.25 2.67 20.06
C GLY A 82 3.10 1.42 19.22
N VAL A 83 1.91 0.83 19.16
CA VAL A 83 1.67 -0.35 18.32
C VAL A 83 1.23 0.08 16.93
N ASP A 84 1.86 -0.52 15.93
CA ASP A 84 1.60 -0.25 14.53
C ASP A 84 0.22 -0.78 14.08
N ARG A 85 -0.46 -0.03 13.22
CA ARG A 85 -1.74 -0.43 12.62
C ARG A 85 -1.65 -1.75 11.87
N LYS A 86 -0.56 -2.00 11.19
CA LYS A 86 -0.32 -3.25 10.46
C LYS A 86 -0.35 -4.44 11.42
N ILE A 87 0.33 -4.33 12.54
CA ILE A 87 0.38 -5.39 13.57
C ILE A 87 -1.01 -5.61 14.18
N LEU A 88 -1.72 -4.55 14.49
CA LEU A 88 -3.08 -4.64 15.05
C LEU A 88 -4.05 -5.27 14.06
N ALA A 89 -3.96 -4.93 12.78
CA ALA A 89 -4.80 -5.53 11.75
C ALA A 89 -4.50 -7.02 11.56
N ASP A 90 -3.23 -7.40 11.62
CA ASP A 90 -2.82 -8.80 11.54
C ASP A 90 -3.34 -9.60 12.73
N LEU A 91 -3.25 -9.09 13.94
CA LEU A 91 -3.83 -9.72 15.12
C LEU A 91 -5.35 -9.87 15.00
N ALA A 92 -6.02 -8.83 14.54
CA ALA A 92 -7.47 -8.84 14.38
C ALA A 92 -7.95 -9.89 13.37
N GLU A 93 -7.17 -10.11 12.31
CA GLU A 93 -7.51 -11.07 11.26
C GLU A 93 -7.12 -12.50 11.61
N ASN A 94 -5.89 -12.72 12.07
CA ASN A 94 -5.29 -14.04 12.24
C ASN A 94 -5.34 -14.57 13.68
N ASN A 95 -5.40 -13.68 14.67
CA ASN A 95 -5.46 -14.03 16.09
C ASN A 95 -6.50 -13.20 16.83
N PRO A 96 -7.81 -13.40 16.55
CA PRO A 96 -8.87 -12.57 17.16
C PRO A 96 -8.86 -12.63 18.70
N SER A 97 -8.55 -13.76 19.29
CA SER A 97 -8.49 -13.91 20.76
C SER A 97 -7.39 -13.05 21.38
N SER A 98 -6.24 -12.97 20.73
CA SER A 98 -5.13 -12.13 21.19
C SER A 98 -5.48 -10.65 21.03
N PHE A 99 -6.12 -10.27 19.94
CA PHE A 99 -6.61 -8.90 19.71
C PHE A 99 -7.62 -8.50 20.79
N GLU A 100 -8.56 -9.36 21.11
CA GLU A 100 -9.55 -9.11 22.16
C GLU A 100 -8.89 -8.90 23.52
N ARG A 101 -7.88 -9.70 23.85
CA ARG A 101 -7.13 -9.54 25.10
C ARG A 101 -6.39 -8.20 25.17
N VAL A 102 -5.82 -7.76 24.05
CA VAL A 102 -5.19 -6.43 23.97
C VAL A 102 -6.21 -5.33 24.21
N VAL A 103 -7.36 -5.39 23.57
CA VAL A 103 -8.44 -4.39 23.72
C VAL A 103 -8.92 -4.35 25.18
N LYS A 104 -9.17 -5.49 25.79
CA LYS A 104 -9.62 -5.60 27.19
C LYS A 104 -8.60 -5.06 28.19
N SER A 105 -7.30 -5.22 27.91
CA SER A 105 -6.25 -4.69 28.77
C SER A 105 -6.16 -3.17 28.78
N LEU A 106 -6.76 -2.51 27.77
CA LEU A 106 -6.75 -1.06 27.62
C LEU A 106 -7.97 -0.38 28.27
N SER A 107 -8.98 -1.12 28.59
CA SER A 107 -10.21 -0.60 29.20
C SER A 107 -10.11 -0.46 30.72
#